data_e4172e07766e9bdbacb0dd46d542f36f
#
_entry.id   e4172e07766e9bdbacb0dd46d542f36f
#
_cell.length_a   1.000
_cell.length_b   1.000
_cell.length_c   1.000
_cell.angle_alpha   90.00
_cell.angle_beta   90.00
_cell.angle_gamma   90.00
#
_symmetry.space_group_name_H-M   'P 1'
#
loop_
_entity.id
_entity.type
_entity.pdbx_description
1 polymer ?
#
loop_
_entity_poly.entity_id
_entity_poly.type
_entity_poly.pdbx_seq_one_letter_code
_entity_poly.pdbx_strand_id
1 'polypeptide(L)'
;MGHRIKRKHDPAVCAVVLRTYADLAKYVQAFAAGHINLLILVGPPGLAKSRTVREHLPEDSCWIEGNATAFGIYQALYRHRNEFIVIDDVDSLYADKHGVRLLKCLCQTEREKSVGWHSASRQLERAGIPREFKTASRVVIICNDWKTLNRNVAALQDRGHVLEFSPTPREVHNLASTWFSDTEVLDWFETNLHCFEHLSLRLYLRAAELKAAGLDWKGLAPVEPENKRRRLVAELKSDPAFDREEDRVQRFQELGGGCRATYFNYAKALRAGQL
;
A
#
# COMPACT_ATOMS: atom_id res chain seq x y z
N MET A 1 -12.91 34.86 -10.87
CA MET A 1 -12.23 33.91 -11.80
C MET A 1 -11.81 32.70 -10.97
N GLY A 2 -12.62 31.63 -11.03
CA GLY A 2 -12.38 30.42 -10.25
C GLY A 2 -11.33 29.53 -10.90
N HIS A 3 -10.24 29.27 -10.22
CA HIS A 3 -9.26 28.28 -10.63
C HIS A 3 -9.85 26.88 -10.44
N ARG A 4 -10.27 26.29 -11.53
CA ARG A 4 -10.68 24.89 -11.63
C ARG A 4 -9.40 24.06 -11.58
N ILE A 5 -9.13 23.43 -10.42
CA ILE A 5 -8.07 22.43 -10.28
C ILE A 5 -8.46 21.25 -11.17
N LYS A 6 -7.85 21.15 -12.34
CA LYS A 6 -7.92 19.96 -13.18
C LYS A 6 -7.18 18.84 -12.46
N ARG A 7 -7.90 17.94 -11.80
CA ARG A 7 -7.39 16.60 -11.50
C ARG A 7 -7.10 15.96 -12.87
N LYS A 8 -5.83 15.83 -13.22
CA LYS A 8 -5.42 14.94 -14.30
C LYS A 8 -5.72 13.51 -13.84
N HIS A 9 -6.88 13.00 -14.19
CA HIS A 9 -7.09 11.57 -14.25
C HIS A 9 -6.15 11.05 -15.35
N ASP A 10 -5.12 10.31 -14.97
CA ASP A 10 -4.47 9.39 -15.88
C ASP A 10 -5.51 8.39 -16.38
N PRO A 11 -5.36 7.88 -17.63
CA PRO A 11 -6.33 6.97 -18.24
C PRO A 11 -6.59 5.81 -17.28
N ALA A 12 -7.85 5.52 -17.07
CA ALA A 12 -8.34 4.56 -16.11
C ALA A 12 -7.63 3.20 -16.29
N VAL A 13 -6.63 2.97 -15.47
CA VAL A 13 -6.14 1.63 -15.24
C VAL A 13 -7.29 0.89 -14.55
N CYS A 14 -7.70 -0.24 -15.10
CA CYS A 14 -8.71 -1.09 -14.49
C CYS A 14 -8.09 -1.77 -13.26
N ALA A 15 -7.97 -1.03 -12.16
CA ALA A 15 -7.44 -1.54 -10.90
C ALA A 15 -8.59 -2.11 -10.06
N VAL A 16 -8.35 -3.29 -9.49
CA VAL A 16 -9.25 -3.87 -8.49
C VAL A 16 -8.91 -3.28 -7.13
N VAL A 17 -9.85 -2.59 -6.51
CA VAL A 17 -9.67 -2.01 -5.17
C VAL A 17 -9.95 -3.08 -4.13
N LEU A 18 -8.94 -3.40 -3.31
CA LEU A 18 -9.02 -4.35 -2.20
C LEU A 18 -9.10 -3.60 -0.88
N ARG A 19 -10.09 -3.95 -0.07
CA ARG A 19 -10.36 -3.32 1.23
C ARG A 19 -10.04 -4.20 2.42
N THR A 20 -9.79 -5.49 2.21
CA THR A 20 -9.52 -6.45 3.28
C THR A 20 -8.24 -7.24 3.02
N TYR A 21 -7.58 -7.68 4.09
CA TYR A 21 -6.43 -8.59 3.98
C TYR A 21 -6.82 -9.95 3.43
N ALA A 22 -8.03 -10.42 3.73
CA ALA A 22 -8.53 -11.67 3.19
C ALA A 22 -8.64 -11.65 1.65
N ASP A 23 -9.09 -10.54 1.07
CA ASP A 23 -9.14 -10.42 -0.38
C ASP A 23 -7.75 -10.31 -1.00
N LEU A 24 -6.82 -9.58 -0.38
CA LEU A 24 -5.43 -9.56 -0.81
C LEU A 24 -4.84 -10.97 -0.82
N ALA A 25 -5.02 -11.73 0.26
CA ALA A 25 -4.55 -13.10 0.36
C ALA A 25 -5.09 -14.00 -0.76
N LYS A 26 -6.39 -13.89 -1.11
CA LYS A 26 -6.99 -14.65 -2.24
C LYS A 26 -6.28 -14.39 -3.57
N TYR A 27 -5.96 -13.12 -3.88
CA TYR A 27 -5.23 -12.80 -5.12
C TYR A 27 -3.81 -13.34 -5.11
N VAL A 28 -3.10 -13.23 -3.98
CA VAL A 28 -1.75 -13.79 -3.85
C VAL A 28 -1.77 -15.32 -3.96
N GLN A 29 -2.76 -15.99 -3.36
CA GLN A 29 -2.96 -17.44 -3.50
C GLN A 29 -3.25 -17.84 -4.95
N ALA A 30 -4.11 -17.09 -5.66
CA ALA A 30 -4.37 -17.34 -7.07
C ALA A 30 -3.11 -17.16 -7.94
N PHE A 31 -2.25 -16.20 -7.60
CA PHE A 31 -0.95 -16.02 -8.22
C PHE A 31 -0.02 -17.20 -7.91
N ALA A 32 0.09 -17.62 -6.67
CA ALA A 32 0.90 -18.78 -6.25
C ALA A 32 0.44 -20.08 -6.93
N ALA A 33 -0.89 -20.28 -7.06
CA ALA A 33 -1.47 -21.41 -7.78
C ALA A 33 -1.25 -21.38 -9.29
N GLY A 34 -0.79 -20.24 -9.85
CA GLY A 34 -0.46 -20.11 -11.27
C GLY A 34 -1.58 -19.66 -12.19
N HIS A 35 -2.65 -19.16 -11.63
CA HIS A 35 -3.75 -18.57 -12.40
C HIS A 35 -3.43 -17.15 -12.88
N ILE A 36 -2.47 -16.48 -12.24
CA ILE A 36 -2.03 -15.11 -12.53
C ILE A 36 -0.52 -15.12 -12.81
N ASN A 37 -0.09 -14.53 -13.92
CA ASN A 37 1.32 -14.45 -14.31
C ASN A 37 2.01 -13.17 -13.81
N LEU A 38 1.28 -12.06 -13.74
CA LEU A 38 1.76 -10.76 -13.26
C LEU A 38 0.74 -10.15 -12.33
N LEU A 39 1.17 -9.89 -11.10
CA LEU A 39 0.41 -9.19 -10.06
C LEU A 39 1.10 -7.88 -9.72
N ILE A 40 0.39 -6.78 -9.80
CA ILE A 40 0.89 -5.45 -9.45
C ILE A 40 0.10 -4.93 -8.25
N LEU A 41 0.75 -4.84 -7.10
CA LEU A 41 0.14 -4.46 -5.83
C LEU A 41 0.58 -3.05 -5.43
N VAL A 42 -0.37 -2.12 -5.44
CA VAL A 42 -0.16 -0.71 -5.12
C VAL A 42 -0.90 -0.37 -3.82
N GLY A 43 -0.30 0.44 -2.98
CA GLY A 43 -0.96 0.94 -1.77
C GLY A 43 0.01 1.58 -0.80
N PRO A 44 -0.47 2.39 0.15
CA PRO A 44 0.37 3.09 1.11
C PRO A 44 1.37 2.19 1.86
N PRO A 45 2.50 2.73 2.32
CA PRO A 45 3.47 1.98 3.10
C PRO A 45 2.90 1.59 4.48
N GLY A 46 3.46 0.52 5.06
CA GLY A 46 3.10 0.07 6.41
C GLY A 46 1.79 -0.71 6.52
N LEU A 47 1.27 -1.23 5.39
CA LEU A 47 0.07 -2.06 5.33
C LEU A 47 0.36 -3.57 5.22
N ALA A 48 1.55 -4.03 5.55
CA ALA A 48 1.97 -5.43 5.47
C ALA A 48 1.83 -6.10 4.08
N LYS A 49 1.84 -5.33 2.97
CA LYS A 49 1.74 -5.88 1.61
C LYS A 49 2.79 -6.98 1.36
N SER A 50 4.05 -6.65 1.56
CA SER A 50 5.19 -7.56 1.35
C SER A 50 5.11 -8.78 2.27
N ARG A 51 4.69 -8.59 3.52
CA ARG A 51 4.49 -9.67 4.47
C ARG A 51 3.39 -10.64 3.99
N THR A 52 2.25 -10.13 3.56
CA THR A 52 1.15 -10.95 3.03
C THR A 52 1.58 -11.73 1.79
N VAL A 53 2.38 -11.11 0.90
CA VAL A 53 2.93 -11.83 -0.27
C VAL A 53 3.89 -12.93 0.18
N ARG A 54 4.79 -12.64 1.13
CA ARG A 54 5.78 -13.58 1.65
C ARG A 54 5.17 -14.80 2.33
N GLU A 55 4.06 -14.61 3.04
CA GLU A 55 3.33 -15.70 3.74
C GLU A 55 2.67 -16.71 2.78
N HIS A 56 2.49 -16.35 1.51
CA HIS A 56 1.78 -17.18 0.53
C HIS A 56 2.65 -17.67 -0.63
N LEU A 57 3.91 -17.24 -0.70
CA LEU A 57 4.85 -17.70 -1.73
C LEU A 57 5.85 -18.72 -1.14
N PRO A 58 6.42 -19.61 -1.96
CA PRO A 58 7.49 -20.48 -1.55
C PRO A 58 8.71 -19.72 -1.00
N GLU A 59 9.44 -20.31 -0.05
CA GLU A 59 10.62 -19.70 0.58
C GLU A 59 11.76 -19.43 -0.42
N ASP A 60 11.87 -20.23 -1.48
CA ASP A 60 12.86 -20.11 -2.56
C ASP A 60 12.50 -19.02 -3.59
N SER A 61 11.43 -18.27 -3.39
CA SER A 61 11.08 -17.14 -4.25
C SER A 61 12.18 -16.08 -4.28
N CYS A 62 12.50 -15.56 -5.45
CA CYS A 62 13.48 -14.50 -5.61
C CYS A 62 12.90 -13.15 -5.20
N TRP A 63 13.44 -12.55 -4.15
CA TRP A 63 13.06 -11.21 -3.68
C TRP A 63 14.10 -10.19 -4.12
N ILE A 64 13.65 -9.16 -4.83
CA ILE A 64 14.44 -8.01 -5.27
C ILE A 64 13.92 -6.79 -4.53
N GLU A 65 14.68 -6.33 -3.56
CA GLU A 65 14.33 -5.25 -2.64
C GLU A 65 15.43 -4.17 -2.62
N GLY A 66 15.06 -2.95 -2.30
CA GLY A 66 15.99 -1.85 -2.08
C GLY A 66 16.65 -1.34 -3.36
N ASN A 67 17.92 -0.96 -3.30
CA ASN A 67 18.63 -0.36 -4.45
C ASN A 67 19.26 -1.44 -5.32
N ALA A 68 18.76 -1.61 -6.52
CA ALA A 68 19.27 -2.56 -7.50
C ALA A 68 19.47 -1.91 -8.86
N THR A 69 20.60 -2.21 -9.53
CA THR A 69 20.80 -1.80 -10.91
C THR A 69 20.07 -2.76 -11.86
N ALA A 70 19.65 -2.28 -13.03
CA ALA A 70 19.02 -3.14 -14.03
C ALA A 70 19.89 -4.34 -14.42
N PHE A 71 21.22 -4.17 -14.44
CA PHE A 71 22.17 -5.27 -14.69
C PHE A 71 22.19 -6.29 -13.56
N GLY A 72 22.22 -5.85 -12.31
CA GLY A 72 22.15 -6.73 -11.14
C GLY A 72 20.85 -7.54 -11.13
N ILE A 73 19.74 -6.91 -11.47
CA ILE A 73 18.43 -7.58 -11.61
C ILE A 73 18.49 -8.63 -12.72
N TYR A 74 19.05 -8.31 -13.90
CA TYR A 74 19.19 -9.29 -14.97
C TYR A 74 19.95 -10.53 -14.51
N GLN A 75 21.04 -10.36 -13.75
CA GLN A 75 21.80 -11.48 -13.18
C GLN A 75 20.98 -12.30 -12.17
N ALA A 76 20.21 -11.63 -11.30
CA ALA A 76 19.33 -12.30 -10.35
C ALA A 76 18.24 -13.12 -11.07
N LEU A 77 17.59 -12.52 -12.09
CA LEU A 77 16.58 -13.20 -12.89
C LEU A 77 17.11 -14.45 -13.61
N TYR A 78 18.37 -14.44 -14.07
CA TYR A 78 18.98 -15.63 -14.67
C TYR A 78 19.23 -16.74 -13.64
N ARG A 79 19.72 -16.39 -12.45
CA ARG A 79 19.99 -17.34 -11.37
C ARG A 79 18.71 -18.00 -10.85
N HIS A 80 17.63 -17.22 -10.76
CA HIS A 80 16.32 -17.62 -10.24
C HIS A 80 15.29 -17.83 -11.35
N ARG A 81 15.74 -18.21 -12.56
CA ARG A 81 14.82 -18.45 -13.67
C ARG A 81 13.87 -19.61 -13.37
N ASN A 82 12.60 -19.38 -13.72
CA ASN A 82 11.48 -20.27 -13.44
C ASN A 82 10.95 -20.28 -12.00
N GLU A 83 11.51 -19.46 -11.10
CA GLU A 83 11.00 -19.23 -9.76
C GLU A 83 10.00 -18.06 -9.73
N PHE A 84 9.34 -17.86 -8.59
CA PHE A 84 8.58 -16.65 -8.36
C PHE A 84 9.52 -15.46 -8.14
N ILE A 85 9.22 -14.34 -8.79
CA ILE A 85 10.00 -13.11 -8.68
C ILE A 85 9.14 -12.06 -7.99
N VAL A 86 9.61 -11.52 -6.89
CA VAL A 86 9.00 -10.40 -6.19
C VAL A 86 9.90 -9.18 -6.31
N ILE A 87 9.36 -8.09 -6.85
CA ILE A 87 10.03 -6.81 -6.96
C ILE A 87 9.33 -5.86 -5.99
N ASP A 88 9.98 -5.58 -4.85
CA ASP A 88 9.40 -4.85 -3.75
C ASP A 88 10.10 -3.50 -3.56
N ASP A 89 9.37 -2.41 -3.84
CA ASP A 89 9.77 -1.03 -3.61
C ASP A 89 11.10 -0.62 -4.29
N VAL A 90 11.35 -1.11 -5.51
CA VAL A 90 12.57 -0.84 -6.28
C VAL A 90 12.35 0.31 -7.26
N ASP A 91 12.27 1.55 -6.74
CA ASP A 91 12.00 2.76 -7.54
C ASP A 91 13.02 3.00 -8.66
N SER A 92 14.31 2.66 -8.42
CA SER A 92 15.38 2.78 -9.41
C SER A 92 15.11 2.00 -10.69
N LEU A 93 14.40 0.87 -10.60
CA LEU A 93 14.06 0.02 -11.75
C LEU A 93 13.08 0.70 -12.71
N TYR A 94 12.18 1.52 -12.18
CA TYR A 94 11.18 2.26 -12.97
C TYR A 94 11.71 3.57 -13.53
N ALA A 95 12.73 4.14 -12.91
CA ALA A 95 13.39 5.36 -13.36
C ALA A 95 14.40 5.11 -14.49
N ASP A 96 15.00 3.93 -14.54
CA ASP A 96 15.99 3.54 -15.54
C ASP A 96 15.36 2.91 -16.79
N LYS A 97 15.76 3.40 -17.97
CA LYS A 97 15.28 2.88 -19.27
C LYS A 97 15.59 1.38 -19.46
N HIS A 98 16.73 0.91 -18.97
CA HIS A 98 17.11 -0.50 -19.07
C HIS A 98 16.30 -1.37 -18.11
N GLY A 99 16.02 -0.86 -16.91
CA GLY A 99 15.14 -1.49 -15.94
C GLY A 99 13.73 -1.70 -16.49
N VAL A 100 13.15 -0.64 -17.06
CA VAL A 100 11.80 -0.71 -17.68
C VAL A 100 11.77 -1.69 -18.84
N ARG A 101 12.81 -1.74 -19.70
CA ARG A 101 12.88 -2.71 -20.80
C ARG A 101 12.97 -4.14 -20.28
N LEU A 102 13.75 -4.38 -19.26
CA LEU A 102 13.89 -5.67 -18.60
C LEU A 102 12.54 -6.14 -18.03
N LEU A 103 11.82 -5.25 -17.33
CA LEU A 103 10.48 -5.53 -16.85
C LEU A 103 9.50 -5.86 -17.98
N LYS A 104 9.54 -5.14 -19.10
CA LYS A 104 8.69 -5.42 -20.25
C LYS A 104 8.92 -6.81 -20.83
N CYS A 105 10.17 -7.31 -20.84
CA CYS A 105 10.47 -8.67 -21.25
C CYS A 105 9.96 -9.69 -20.20
N LEU A 106 10.23 -9.45 -18.93
CA LEU A 106 9.84 -10.36 -17.85
C LEU A 106 8.32 -10.46 -17.66
N CYS A 107 7.60 -9.38 -17.90
CA CYS A 107 6.15 -9.26 -17.70
C CYS A 107 5.33 -9.48 -18.99
N GLN A 108 5.84 -10.24 -19.96
CA GLN A 108 5.06 -10.66 -21.12
C GLN A 108 3.92 -11.62 -20.71
N THR A 109 2.86 -11.65 -21.52
CA THR A 109 1.68 -12.47 -21.24
C THR A 109 1.89 -13.95 -21.54
N GLU A 110 2.87 -14.28 -22.39
CA GLU A 110 3.23 -15.66 -22.70
C GLU A 110 3.76 -16.37 -21.43
N ARG A 111 3.52 -17.69 -21.39
CA ARG A 111 3.99 -18.53 -20.29
C ARG A 111 5.52 -18.60 -20.24
N GLU A 112 6.17 -18.77 -21.38
CA GLU A 112 7.63 -18.73 -21.54
C GLU A 112 8.03 -17.39 -22.15
N LYS A 113 8.92 -16.68 -21.48
CA LYS A 113 9.33 -15.31 -21.82
C LYS A 113 10.81 -15.31 -22.16
N SER A 114 11.23 -14.52 -23.15
CA SER A 114 12.63 -14.29 -23.44
C SER A 114 13.10 -13.00 -22.79
N VAL A 115 14.14 -13.10 -21.96
CA VAL A 115 14.75 -11.97 -21.26
C VAL A 115 16.16 -11.76 -21.79
N GLY A 116 16.40 -10.61 -22.42
CA GLY A 116 17.67 -10.32 -23.08
C GLY A 116 18.40 -9.11 -22.49
N TRP A 117 19.73 -9.19 -22.45
CA TRP A 117 20.63 -8.09 -22.11
C TRP A 117 21.75 -8.00 -23.15
N HIS A 118 21.49 -7.22 -24.20
CA HIS A 118 22.43 -7.02 -25.30
C HIS A 118 23.37 -5.85 -25.00
N SER A 119 24.55 -6.16 -24.45
CA SER A 119 25.60 -5.20 -24.10
C SER A 119 26.94 -5.66 -24.66
N ALA A 120 27.79 -4.70 -25.01
CA ALA A 120 29.18 -4.96 -25.41
C ALA A 120 30.10 -5.34 -24.21
N SER A 121 29.58 -5.28 -22.99
CA SER A 121 30.32 -5.58 -21.77
C SER A 121 30.64 -7.07 -21.66
N ARG A 122 31.89 -7.41 -21.31
CA ARG A 122 32.33 -8.77 -21.02
C ARG A 122 31.95 -9.25 -19.62
N GLN A 123 31.19 -8.49 -18.86
CA GLN A 123 30.79 -8.85 -17.49
C GLN A 123 29.89 -10.08 -17.45
N LEU A 124 28.98 -10.24 -18.43
CA LEU A 124 28.15 -11.43 -18.53
C LEU A 124 28.97 -12.69 -18.82
N GLU A 125 29.91 -12.59 -19.74
CA GLU A 125 30.83 -13.70 -20.09
C GLU A 125 31.64 -14.14 -18.87
N ARG A 126 32.21 -13.19 -18.12
CA ARG A 126 32.95 -13.46 -16.87
C ARG A 126 32.08 -14.09 -15.78
N ALA A 127 30.79 -13.76 -15.73
CA ALA A 127 29.83 -14.31 -14.78
C ALA A 127 29.19 -15.63 -15.25
N GLY A 128 29.49 -16.10 -16.46
CA GLY A 128 28.90 -17.32 -17.04
C GLY A 128 27.39 -17.13 -17.32
N ILE A 129 26.93 -15.90 -17.54
CA ILE A 129 25.53 -15.58 -17.77
C ILE A 129 25.32 -15.29 -19.27
N PRO A 130 24.35 -15.96 -19.92
CA PRO A 130 24.06 -15.71 -21.34
C PRO A 130 23.49 -14.31 -21.55
N ARG A 131 23.57 -13.79 -22.77
CA ARG A 131 22.97 -12.51 -23.17
C ARG A 131 21.46 -12.57 -23.30
N GLU A 132 20.90 -13.76 -23.40
CA GLU A 132 19.48 -14.04 -23.48
C GLU A 132 19.16 -15.39 -22.85
N PHE A 133 18.06 -15.46 -22.13
CA PHE A 133 17.56 -16.71 -21.55
C PHE A 133 16.04 -16.74 -21.55
N LYS A 134 15.48 -17.94 -21.52
CA LYS A 134 14.06 -18.16 -21.39
C LYS A 134 13.68 -18.43 -19.95
N THR A 135 12.50 -17.96 -19.54
CA THR A 135 11.96 -18.13 -18.21
C THR A 135 10.45 -18.27 -18.20
N ALA A 136 9.94 -19.11 -17.30
CA ALA A 136 8.51 -19.23 -16.98
C ALA A 136 8.18 -18.53 -15.65
N SER A 137 9.06 -17.68 -15.11
CA SER A 137 8.88 -16.97 -13.85
C SER A 137 7.58 -16.14 -13.85
N ARG A 138 6.88 -16.16 -12.74
CA ARG A 138 5.75 -15.30 -12.45
C ARG A 138 6.23 -14.14 -11.60
N VAL A 139 5.60 -12.97 -11.76
CA VAL A 139 6.12 -11.73 -11.18
C VAL A 139 5.08 -11.06 -10.29
N VAL A 140 5.47 -10.71 -9.08
CA VAL A 140 4.75 -9.75 -8.24
C VAL A 140 5.55 -8.45 -8.19
N ILE A 141 4.89 -7.35 -8.43
CA ILE A 141 5.43 -6.01 -8.26
C ILE A 141 4.69 -5.35 -7.10
N ILE A 142 5.43 -4.89 -6.09
CA ILE A 142 4.87 -4.16 -4.95
C ILE A 142 5.40 -2.74 -4.99
N CYS A 143 4.51 -1.76 -4.89
CA CYS A 143 4.88 -0.35 -4.86
C CYS A 143 3.95 0.46 -3.94
N ASN A 144 4.43 1.63 -3.52
CA ASN A 144 3.70 2.47 -2.58
C ASN A 144 2.76 3.46 -3.28
N ASP A 145 3.10 3.93 -4.48
CA ASP A 145 2.29 4.89 -5.25
C ASP A 145 2.42 4.61 -6.76
N TRP A 146 1.32 4.85 -7.49
CA TRP A 146 1.30 4.84 -8.96
C TRP A 146 2.16 5.92 -9.62
N LYS A 147 2.45 7.01 -8.93
CA LYS A 147 3.25 8.13 -9.47
C LYS A 147 4.69 7.76 -9.74
N THR A 148 5.21 6.75 -9.04
CA THR A 148 6.52 6.15 -9.32
C THR A 148 6.52 5.37 -10.63
N LEU A 149 5.35 4.95 -11.11
CA LEU A 149 5.18 4.25 -12.37
C LEU A 149 5.05 5.27 -13.50
N ASN A 150 6.17 5.69 -14.06
CA ASN A 150 6.33 6.52 -15.26
C ASN A 150 5.50 5.97 -16.45
N ARG A 151 5.18 6.80 -17.48
CA ARG A 151 4.45 6.42 -18.72
C ARG A 151 4.95 5.13 -19.37
N ASN A 152 6.20 4.79 -19.20
CA ASN A 152 6.79 3.54 -19.70
C ASN A 152 6.24 2.29 -18.96
N VAL A 153 5.66 2.43 -17.79
CA VAL A 153 5.10 1.35 -16.97
C VAL A 153 3.63 1.09 -17.31
N ALA A 154 2.94 2.01 -18.00
CA ALA A 154 1.59 1.79 -18.50
C ALA A 154 1.46 0.47 -19.29
N ALA A 155 2.52 0.09 -20.03
CA ALA A 155 2.59 -1.18 -20.74
C ALA A 155 2.68 -2.42 -19.82
N LEU A 156 3.05 -2.28 -18.55
CA LEU A 156 3.00 -3.35 -17.55
C LEU A 156 1.58 -3.49 -16.98
N GLN A 157 0.88 -2.38 -16.82
CA GLN A 157 -0.49 -2.34 -16.34
C GLN A 157 -1.46 -3.08 -17.26
N ASP A 158 -1.23 -2.96 -18.57
CA ASP A 158 -2.02 -3.66 -19.60
C ASP A 158 -1.78 -5.19 -19.63
N ARG A 159 -0.68 -5.65 -19.05
CA ARG A 159 -0.25 -7.06 -19.06
C ARG A 159 -0.55 -7.82 -17.79
N GLY A 160 -0.88 -7.12 -16.70
CA GLY A 160 -1.02 -7.71 -15.37
C GLY A 160 -2.31 -7.31 -14.65
N HIS A 161 -2.58 -8.01 -13.58
CA HIS A 161 -3.65 -7.66 -12.66
C HIS A 161 -3.18 -6.60 -11.68
N VAL A 162 -3.81 -5.46 -11.74
CA VAL A 162 -3.51 -4.33 -10.87
C VAL A 162 -4.44 -4.33 -9.67
N LEU A 163 -3.86 -4.36 -8.49
CA LEU A 163 -4.56 -4.30 -7.22
C LEU A 163 -4.21 -3.00 -6.49
N GLU A 164 -5.19 -2.20 -6.18
CA GLU A 164 -5.07 -1.06 -5.27
C GLU A 164 -5.46 -1.51 -3.86
N PHE A 165 -4.49 -1.69 -2.98
CA PHE A 165 -4.72 -2.11 -1.61
C PHE A 165 -4.88 -0.91 -0.70
N SER A 166 -6.12 -0.69 -0.26
CA SER A 166 -6.52 0.44 0.59
C SER A 166 -7.48 -0.05 1.68
N PRO A 167 -6.98 -0.81 2.68
CA PRO A 167 -7.79 -1.32 3.76
C PRO A 167 -8.31 -0.19 4.64
N THR A 168 -9.46 -0.40 5.27
CA THR A 168 -9.99 0.55 6.24
C THR A 168 -9.14 0.59 7.51
N PRO A 169 -9.16 1.69 8.29
CA PRO A 169 -8.49 1.72 9.59
C PRO A 169 -8.90 0.55 10.50
N ARG A 170 -10.15 0.12 10.45
CA ARG A 170 -10.67 -1.05 11.18
C ARG A 170 -9.96 -2.34 10.77
N GLU A 171 -9.78 -2.58 9.47
CA GLU A 171 -9.06 -3.76 8.95
C GLU A 171 -7.59 -3.77 9.41
N VAL A 172 -6.93 -2.61 9.36
CA VAL A 172 -5.55 -2.48 9.83
C VAL A 172 -5.45 -2.74 11.33
N HIS A 173 -6.38 -2.22 12.12
CA HIS A 173 -6.45 -2.46 13.55
C HIS A 173 -6.69 -3.93 13.87
N ASN A 174 -7.63 -4.58 13.20
CA ASN A 174 -7.90 -6.01 13.36
C ASN A 174 -6.64 -6.85 13.10
N LEU A 175 -5.88 -6.52 12.04
CA LEU A 175 -4.60 -7.19 11.81
C LEU A 175 -3.57 -6.88 12.91
N ALA A 176 -3.46 -5.62 13.37
CA ALA A 176 -2.56 -5.26 14.45
C ALA A 176 -2.85 -6.08 15.72
N SER A 177 -4.12 -6.23 16.09
CA SER A 177 -4.57 -6.98 17.26
C SER A 177 -4.15 -8.46 17.27
N THR A 178 -3.80 -9.03 16.13
CA THR A 178 -3.37 -10.44 16.04
C THR A 178 -1.93 -10.69 16.52
N TRP A 179 -1.09 -9.65 16.55
CA TRP A 179 0.34 -9.80 16.84
C TRP A 179 0.91 -8.75 17.80
N PHE A 180 0.22 -7.62 17.97
CA PHE A 180 0.67 -6.53 18.83
C PHE A 180 0.17 -6.74 20.26
N SER A 181 1.05 -6.62 21.25
CA SER A 181 0.78 -7.05 22.64
C SER A 181 0.47 -5.92 23.61
N ASP A 182 0.76 -4.65 23.28
CA ASP A 182 0.46 -3.52 24.17
C ASP A 182 -1.02 -3.16 24.10
N THR A 183 -1.79 -3.63 25.09
CA THR A 183 -3.25 -3.46 25.13
C THR A 183 -3.66 -2.00 25.29
N GLU A 184 -2.92 -1.18 26.04
CA GLU A 184 -3.25 0.25 26.20
C GLU A 184 -3.13 1.00 24.86
N VAL A 185 -2.10 0.67 24.08
CA VAL A 185 -1.94 1.24 22.72
C VAL A 185 -3.05 0.75 21.80
N LEU A 186 -3.41 -0.55 21.84
CA LEU A 186 -4.52 -1.10 21.07
C LEU A 186 -5.84 -0.42 21.39
N ASP A 187 -6.21 -0.34 22.67
CA ASP A 187 -7.46 0.26 23.13
C ASP A 187 -7.57 1.74 22.75
N TRP A 188 -6.44 2.44 22.81
CA TRP A 188 -6.42 3.84 22.37
C TRP A 188 -6.65 3.97 20.86
N PHE A 189 -5.99 3.16 20.03
CA PHE A 189 -6.23 3.15 18.59
C PHE A 189 -7.66 2.74 18.26
N GLU A 190 -8.20 1.71 18.92
CA GLU A 190 -9.60 1.25 18.76
C GLU A 190 -10.59 2.39 18.97
N THR A 191 -10.42 3.15 20.06
CA THR A 191 -11.27 4.30 20.41
C THR A 191 -11.14 5.45 19.40
N ASN A 192 -9.94 5.63 18.80
CA ASN A 192 -9.62 6.76 17.94
C ASN A 192 -9.55 6.40 16.44
N LEU A 193 -10.00 5.22 15.99
CA LEU A 193 -9.96 4.81 14.58
C LEU A 193 -10.59 5.83 13.63
N HIS A 194 -11.65 6.50 14.09
CA HIS A 194 -12.34 7.53 13.33
C HIS A 194 -11.49 8.79 13.03
N CYS A 195 -10.35 8.97 13.73
CA CYS A 195 -9.42 10.06 13.49
C CYS A 195 -8.46 9.78 12.32
N PHE A 196 -8.40 8.54 11.84
CA PHE A 196 -7.45 8.14 10.81
C PHE A 196 -8.16 7.93 9.46
N GLU A 197 -7.74 8.66 8.45
CA GLU A 197 -8.10 8.35 7.06
C GLU A 197 -7.30 7.14 6.58
N HIS A 198 -6.01 7.11 6.92
CA HIS A 198 -5.09 6.02 6.62
C HIS A 198 -4.34 5.62 7.89
N LEU A 199 -4.56 4.40 8.35
CA LEU A 199 -3.85 3.82 9.48
C LEU A 199 -2.73 2.91 8.97
N SER A 200 -1.55 2.99 9.60
CA SER A 200 -0.39 2.16 9.28
C SER A 200 -0.03 1.28 10.48
N LEU A 201 0.31 0.03 10.23
CA LEU A 201 0.82 -0.88 11.28
C LEU A 201 2.08 -0.35 11.97
N ARG A 202 2.87 0.48 11.25
CA ARG A 202 4.06 1.13 11.85
C ARG A 202 3.71 2.14 12.93
N LEU A 203 2.48 2.69 12.94
CA LEU A 203 2.06 3.61 14.00
C LEU A 203 1.93 2.92 15.35
N TYR A 204 1.52 1.65 15.40
CA TYR A 204 1.47 0.86 16.63
C TYR A 204 2.87 0.67 17.22
N LEU A 205 3.85 0.33 16.39
CA LEU A 205 5.24 0.18 16.82
C LEU A 205 5.80 1.50 17.36
N ARG A 206 5.61 2.59 16.60
CA ARG A 206 6.05 3.93 17.04
C ARG A 206 5.37 4.39 18.31
N ALA A 207 4.08 4.09 18.49
CA ALA A 207 3.36 4.40 19.72
C ALA A 207 3.95 3.64 20.91
N ALA A 208 4.23 2.36 20.76
CA ALA A 208 4.87 1.56 21.80
C ALA A 208 6.29 2.05 22.14
N GLU A 209 7.09 2.43 21.15
CA GLU A 209 8.43 3.00 21.35
C GLU A 209 8.37 4.30 22.14
N LEU A 210 7.50 5.23 21.77
CA LEU A 210 7.34 6.50 22.48
C LEU A 210 6.80 6.29 23.90
N LYS A 211 5.82 5.39 24.07
CA LYS A 211 5.26 5.03 25.38
C LYS A 211 6.35 4.45 26.29
N ALA A 212 7.16 3.53 25.81
CA ALA A 212 8.26 2.94 26.56
C ALA A 212 9.32 3.98 26.96
N ALA A 213 9.50 5.03 26.15
CA ALA A 213 10.37 6.17 26.45
C ALA A 213 9.74 7.23 27.39
N GLY A 214 8.48 7.06 27.82
CA GLY A 214 7.76 8.04 28.63
C GLY A 214 7.38 9.32 27.87
N LEU A 215 7.34 9.26 26.52
CA LEU A 215 7.01 10.40 25.66
C LEU A 215 5.53 10.40 25.26
N ASP A 216 5.05 11.54 24.74
CA ASP A 216 3.67 11.66 24.25
C ASP A 216 3.48 10.87 22.95
N TRP A 217 3.01 9.66 23.08
CA TRP A 217 2.68 8.79 21.96
C TRP A 217 1.26 9.03 21.41
N LYS A 218 0.36 9.63 22.20
CA LYS A 218 -1.01 9.93 21.78
C LYS A 218 -1.06 11.07 20.76
N GLY A 219 -0.04 11.92 20.75
CA GLY A 219 0.17 12.95 19.74
C GLY A 219 0.47 12.42 18.32
N LEU A 220 0.61 11.10 18.12
CA LEU A 220 0.75 10.48 16.81
C LEU A 220 -0.54 10.50 15.97
N ALA A 221 -1.69 10.80 16.57
CA ALA A 221 -2.93 10.97 15.80
C ALA A 221 -2.79 12.14 14.80
N PRO A 222 -3.23 11.98 13.56
CA PRO A 222 -3.14 13.07 12.58
C PRO A 222 -3.94 14.28 13.06
N VAL A 223 -3.30 15.44 13.10
CA VAL A 223 -3.93 16.73 13.45
C VAL A 223 -4.39 17.43 12.16
N GLU A 224 -5.03 16.72 11.23
CA GLU A 224 -5.61 17.36 10.06
C GLU A 224 -6.92 18.09 10.43
N PRO A 225 -7.23 19.25 9.82
CA PRO A 225 -8.43 20.02 10.14
C PRO A 225 -9.73 19.23 10.00
N GLU A 226 -9.78 18.32 9.06
CA GLU A 226 -10.95 17.47 8.80
C GLU A 226 -11.11 16.39 9.88
N ASN A 227 -10.02 15.76 10.30
CA ASN A 227 -10.00 14.80 11.40
C ASN A 227 -10.25 15.48 12.76
N LYS A 228 -9.79 16.73 12.93
CA LYS A 228 -10.09 17.52 14.14
C LYS A 228 -11.60 17.74 14.30
N ARG A 229 -12.32 18.00 13.22
CA ARG A 229 -13.79 18.16 13.24
C ARG A 229 -14.52 16.84 13.55
N ARG A 230 -14.07 15.74 12.98
CA ARG A 230 -14.60 14.39 13.25
C ARG A 230 -14.40 14.01 14.71
N ARG A 231 -13.20 14.19 15.22
CA ARG A 231 -12.85 13.96 16.63
C ARG A 231 -13.71 14.80 17.56
N LEU A 232 -13.88 16.08 17.26
CA LEU A 232 -14.71 16.99 18.05
C LEU A 232 -16.18 16.52 18.08
N VAL A 233 -16.74 16.04 16.95
CA VAL A 233 -18.11 15.48 16.92
C VAL A 233 -18.19 14.19 17.75
N ALA A 234 -17.18 13.31 17.70
CA ALA A 234 -17.16 12.08 18.48
C ALA A 234 -17.06 12.38 19.99
N GLU A 235 -16.19 13.31 20.39
CA GLU A 235 -16.03 13.76 21.77
C GLU A 235 -17.35 14.35 22.31
N LEU A 236 -17.99 15.25 21.56
CA LEU A 236 -19.26 15.85 21.97
C LEU A 236 -20.41 14.84 22.06
N LYS A 237 -20.37 13.75 21.26
CA LYS A 237 -21.37 12.69 21.34
C LYS A 237 -21.19 11.76 22.52
N SER A 238 -19.97 11.54 22.94
CA SER A 238 -19.63 10.72 24.12
C SER A 238 -19.65 11.49 25.43
N ASP A 239 -19.71 12.83 25.37
CA ASP A 239 -19.69 13.66 26.56
C ASP A 239 -21.08 13.65 27.26
N PRO A 240 -21.16 13.12 28.49
CA PRO A 240 -22.42 13.06 29.26
C PRO A 240 -22.95 14.44 29.67
N ALA A 241 -22.16 15.52 29.54
CA ALA A 241 -22.61 16.88 29.84
C ALA A 241 -23.63 17.43 28.82
N PHE A 242 -23.76 16.78 27.65
CA PHE A 242 -24.66 17.22 26.58
C PHE A 242 -25.78 16.21 26.33
N ASP A 243 -26.97 16.45 26.86
CA ASP A 243 -28.14 15.57 26.63
C ASP A 243 -28.81 15.83 25.27
N ARG A 244 -28.79 17.08 24.79
CA ARG A 244 -29.46 17.49 23.57
C ARG A 244 -28.49 17.64 22.41
N GLU A 245 -28.93 17.23 21.20
CA GLU A 245 -28.11 17.33 20.00
C GLU A 245 -27.86 18.81 19.60
N GLU A 246 -28.81 19.74 19.92
CA GLU A 246 -28.66 21.17 19.71
C GLU A 246 -27.48 21.75 20.50
N ASP A 247 -27.32 21.36 21.76
CA ASP A 247 -26.23 21.82 22.64
C ASP A 247 -24.87 21.35 22.10
N ARG A 248 -24.81 20.11 21.61
CA ARG A 248 -23.61 19.57 20.93
C ARG A 248 -23.27 20.35 19.67
N VAL A 249 -24.27 20.70 18.84
CA VAL A 249 -24.08 21.50 17.64
C VAL A 249 -23.57 22.90 17.98
N GLN A 250 -24.18 23.55 18.97
CA GLN A 250 -23.73 24.86 19.42
C GLN A 250 -22.28 24.80 19.91
N ARG A 251 -21.94 23.84 20.74
CA ARG A 251 -20.59 23.66 21.25
C ARG A 251 -19.56 23.34 20.14
N PHE A 252 -19.97 22.55 19.14
CA PHE A 252 -19.17 22.29 17.95
C PHE A 252 -18.84 23.57 17.17
N GLN A 253 -19.81 24.46 17.01
CA GLN A 253 -19.63 25.75 16.35
C GLN A 253 -18.72 26.68 17.14
N GLU A 254 -18.90 26.78 18.47
CA GLU A 254 -18.07 27.59 19.39
C GLU A 254 -16.60 27.15 19.34
N LEU A 255 -16.34 25.85 19.22
CA LEU A 255 -15.00 25.28 19.13
C LEU A 255 -14.39 25.34 17.71
N GLY A 256 -15.04 26.04 16.77
CA GLY A 256 -14.54 26.24 15.42
C GLY A 256 -14.68 25.01 14.53
N GLY A 257 -15.55 24.06 14.87
CA GLY A 257 -15.80 22.84 14.09
C GLY A 257 -16.49 23.10 12.74
N GLY A 258 -17.16 24.25 12.57
CA GLY A 258 -17.86 24.61 11.36
C GLY A 258 -19.36 24.83 11.56
N CYS A 259 -20.17 24.77 10.51
CA CYS A 259 -21.60 25.00 10.59
C CYS A 259 -22.38 23.74 11.05
N ARG A 260 -23.67 23.92 11.36
CA ARG A 260 -24.61 22.84 11.74
C ARG A 260 -24.61 21.67 10.74
N ALA A 261 -24.61 21.95 9.44
CA ALA A 261 -24.58 20.92 8.41
C ALA A 261 -23.31 20.07 8.46
N THR A 262 -22.17 20.71 8.75
CA THR A 262 -20.87 20.02 8.93
C THR A 262 -20.94 19.03 10.10
N TYR A 263 -21.50 19.44 11.25
CA TYR A 263 -21.69 18.57 12.40
C TYR A 263 -22.51 17.31 12.04
N PHE A 264 -23.68 17.49 11.40
CA PHE A 264 -24.54 16.35 11.06
C PHE A 264 -23.94 15.42 10.00
N ASN A 265 -23.16 15.95 9.05
CA ASN A 265 -22.45 15.13 8.08
C ASN A 265 -21.46 14.17 8.77
N TYR A 266 -20.65 14.67 9.70
CA TYR A 266 -19.74 13.82 10.48
C TYR A 266 -20.48 12.89 11.44
N ALA A 267 -21.55 13.36 12.08
CA ALA A 267 -22.38 12.54 12.95
C ALA A 267 -23.04 11.36 12.22
N LYS A 268 -23.47 11.58 10.97
CA LYS A 268 -24.02 10.52 10.10
C LYS A 268 -22.96 9.51 9.70
N ALA A 269 -21.77 9.97 9.32
CA ALA A 269 -20.66 9.12 8.93
C ALA A 269 -20.18 8.22 10.10
N LEU A 270 -20.15 8.75 11.32
CA LEU A 270 -19.85 7.98 12.53
C LEU A 270 -20.88 6.86 12.79
N ARG A 271 -22.18 7.12 12.58
CA ARG A 271 -23.23 6.10 12.76
C ARG A 271 -23.18 4.99 11.71
N ALA A 272 -22.76 5.33 10.49
CA ALA A 272 -22.73 4.38 9.37
C ALA A 272 -21.53 3.42 9.43
N GLY A 273 -20.62 3.55 10.40
CA GLY A 273 -19.40 2.74 10.48
C GLY A 273 -18.48 2.90 9.25
N GLN A 274 -18.68 3.98 8.48
CA GLN A 274 -17.91 4.28 7.26
C GLN A 274 -16.57 4.97 7.57
N LEU A 275 -16.18 4.94 8.85
CA LEU A 275 -14.96 5.55 9.37
C LEU A 275 -14.15 4.54 10.16
#